data_546d125d06abf13b7bb8b357226cc789
#
_entry.id   546d125d06abf13b7bb8b357226cc789
#
_cell.length_a   1.000
_cell.length_b   1.000
_cell.length_c   1.000
_cell.angle_alpha   90.00
_cell.angle_beta   90.00
_cell.angle_gamma   90.00
#
_symmetry.space_group_name_H-M   'P 1'
#
loop_
_entity.id
_entity.type
_entity.pdbx_description
1 polymer ?
#
loop_
_entity_poly.entity_id
_entity_poly.type
_entity_poly.pdbx_seq_one_letter_code
_entity_poly.pdbx_strand_id
1 'polypeptide(L)'
;MGLVLDLLEWRRTARTLLDTYLGRGPGHEVLNGAIRRGDRRDLEAVILFADLRDYTASAASWSVDQLLAALDAYYQALVDAITVAGGEVLKFMGDGLLAVFPIGPPGTLALTCQRALAAAVAARNALAAANRARIAAGAAPLEFGVALDVGRVVYGNIGGQGRLDFTVIGPAVNLVSRIEALCKPLGQPLLATAALARHVGDELAPVGAHRIRGLAEPVELFALAAVVAPARCSA
;
A
#
# COMPACT_ATOMS: atom_id res chain seq x y z
N MET A 1 5.89 -21.05 -39.58
CA MET A 1 5.48 -21.46 -38.20
C MET A 1 6.42 -20.90 -37.14
N GLY A 2 7.74 -20.76 -37.34
CA GLY A 2 8.70 -20.20 -36.41
C GLY A 2 8.42 -18.77 -36.02
N LEU A 3 8.23 -17.87 -36.97
CA LEU A 3 8.05 -16.44 -36.73
C LEU A 3 6.86 -16.09 -35.81
N VAL A 4 5.78 -16.86 -35.88
CA VAL A 4 4.58 -16.66 -35.01
C VAL A 4 4.87 -17.13 -33.59
N LEU A 5 5.59 -18.21 -33.42
CA LEU A 5 6.01 -18.71 -32.10
C LEU A 5 6.98 -17.73 -31.42
N ASP A 6 7.96 -17.24 -32.20
CA ASP A 6 8.91 -16.22 -31.68
C ASP A 6 8.19 -14.95 -31.21
N LEU A 7 7.19 -14.49 -31.97
CA LEU A 7 6.40 -13.30 -31.61
C LEU A 7 5.59 -13.52 -30.34
N LEU A 8 5.03 -14.71 -30.13
CA LEU A 8 4.28 -15.07 -28.92
C LEU A 8 5.20 -15.17 -27.71
N GLU A 9 6.39 -15.72 -27.86
CA GLU A 9 7.40 -15.80 -26.80
C GLU A 9 7.89 -14.40 -26.39
N TRP A 10 8.20 -13.55 -27.34
CA TRP A 10 8.56 -12.15 -27.07
C TRP A 10 7.46 -11.40 -26.33
N ARG A 11 6.22 -11.54 -26.75
CA ARG A 11 5.08 -10.91 -26.07
C ARG A 11 4.89 -11.43 -24.65
N ARG A 12 5.09 -12.73 -24.43
CA ARG A 12 5.04 -13.35 -23.10
C ARG A 12 6.16 -12.83 -22.21
N THR A 13 7.38 -12.78 -22.73
CA THR A 13 8.54 -12.27 -22.00
C THR A 13 8.37 -10.80 -21.65
N ALA A 14 7.95 -9.96 -22.60
CA ALA A 14 7.68 -8.55 -22.36
C ALA A 14 6.62 -8.36 -21.27
N ARG A 15 5.53 -9.14 -21.32
CA ARG A 15 4.49 -9.12 -20.30
C ARG A 15 5.03 -9.50 -18.92
N THR A 16 5.78 -10.60 -18.83
CA THR A 16 6.38 -11.04 -17.56
C THR A 16 7.30 -9.98 -16.98
N LEU A 17 8.15 -9.36 -17.79
CA LEU A 17 9.03 -8.28 -17.34
C LEU A 17 8.24 -7.07 -16.84
N LEU A 18 7.24 -6.64 -17.59
CA LEU A 18 6.41 -5.49 -17.20
C LEU A 18 5.61 -5.80 -15.93
N ASP A 19 5.01 -6.97 -15.82
CA ASP A 19 4.27 -7.39 -14.62
C ASP A 19 5.19 -7.48 -13.39
N THR A 20 6.45 -7.91 -13.58
CA THR A 20 7.42 -8.04 -12.49
C THR A 20 7.95 -6.67 -12.01
N TYR A 21 8.25 -5.76 -12.93
CA TYR A 21 8.91 -4.49 -12.58
C TYR A 21 7.96 -3.31 -12.39
N LEU A 22 6.81 -3.32 -13.06
CA LEU A 22 5.81 -2.25 -12.98
C LEU A 22 4.56 -2.67 -12.19
N GLY A 23 4.34 -3.97 -12.00
CA GLY A 23 3.08 -4.51 -11.53
C GLY A 23 2.09 -4.81 -12.67
N ARG A 24 1.09 -5.65 -12.41
CA ARG A 24 0.16 -6.15 -13.44
C ARG A 24 -0.67 -5.04 -14.11
N GLY A 25 -1.20 -4.10 -13.32
CA GLY A 25 -2.01 -3.00 -13.84
C GLY A 25 -1.20 -2.07 -14.74
N PRO A 26 -0.13 -1.45 -14.24
CA PRO A 26 0.78 -0.63 -15.05
C PRO A 26 1.36 -1.38 -16.25
N GLY A 27 1.80 -2.63 -16.07
CA GLY A 27 2.35 -3.47 -17.14
C GLY A 27 1.34 -3.68 -18.27
N HIS A 28 0.08 -3.93 -17.95
CA HIS A 28 -1.00 -4.06 -18.92
C HIS A 28 -1.28 -2.75 -19.69
N GLU A 29 -1.31 -1.61 -18.98
CA GLU A 29 -1.51 -0.30 -19.62
C GLU A 29 -0.37 0.02 -20.60
N VAL A 30 0.88 -0.25 -20.21
CA VAL A 30 2.06 -0.04 -21.06
C VAL A 30 2.00 -0.95 -22.30
N LEU A 31 1.63 -2.22 -22.14
CA LEU A 31 1.46 -3.16 -23.27
C LEU A 31 0.33 -2.75 -24.22
N ASN A 32 -0.68 -2.04 -23.72
CA ASN A 32 -1.79 -1.52 -24.52
C ASN A 32 -1.51 -0.14 -25.14
N GLY A 33 -0.27 0.36 -25.02
CA GLY A 33 0.18 1.57 -25.70
C GLY A 33 0.15 2.84 -24.83
N ALA A 34 -0.13 2.75 -23.53
CA ALA A 34 0.04 3.87 -22.60
C ALA A 34 1.53 4.10 -22.31
N ILE A 35 2.28 4.59 -23.31
CA ILE A 35 3.74 4.75 -23.26
C ILE A 35 4.20 6.19 -23.42
N ARG A 36 3.26 7.14 -23.48
CA ARG A 36 3.58 8.57 -23.65
C ARG A 36 3.45 9.31 -22.34
N ARG A 37 4.27 10.32 -22.17
CA ARG A 37 4.11 11.29 -21.08
C ARG A 37 2.72 11.92 -21.13
N GLY A 38 1.98 11.84 -20.01
CA GLY A 38 0.64 12.38 -19.90
C GLY A 38 -0.49 11.43 -20.25
N ASP A 39 -0.19 10.20 -20.73
CA ASP A 39 -1.18 9.14 -20.80
C ASP A 39 -1.67 8.86 -19.37
N ARG A 40 -2.92 9.18 -19.09
CA ARG A 40 -3.49 9.13 -17.74
C ARG A 40 -4.98 8.86 -17.78
N ARG A 41 -5.48 8.35 -16.68
CA ARG A 41 -6.91 8.27 -16.39
C ARG A 41 -7.20 8.72 -14.95
N ASP A 42 -8.32 9.37 -14.75
CA ASP A 42 -8.86 9.62 -13.43
C ASP A 42 -9.60 8.37 -12.96
N LEU A 43 -9.34 7.97 -11.73
CA LEU A 43 -10.07 6.87 -11.10
C LEU A 43 -10.31 7.16 -9.62
N GLU A 44 -11.31 6.53 -9.09
CA GLU A 44 -11.54 6.46 -7.66
C GLU A 44 -10.95 5.15 -7.13
N ALA A 45 -10.24 5.20 -6.03
CA ALA A 45 -9.58 4.04 -5.46
C ALA A 45 -9.53 4.11 -3.93
N VAL A 46 -9.35 2.95 -3.30
CA VAL A 46 -8.77 2.90 -1.96
C VAL A 46 -7.26 2.94 -2.13
N ILE A 47 -6.63 3.87 -1.45
CA ILE A 47 -5.18 4.04 -1.42
C ILE A 47 -4.66 3.43 -0.13
N LEU A 48 -3.61 2.62 -0.25
CA LEU A 48 -2.88 2.02 0.86
C LEU A 48 -1.44 2.52 0.82
N PHE A 49 -0.98 3.07 1.92
CA PHE A 49 0.42 3.36 2.15
C PHE A 49 0.88 2.60 3.38
N ALA A 50 2.02 1.92 3.29
CA ALA A 50 2.64 1.20 4.39
C ALA A 50 4.11 1.60 4.50
N ASP A 51 4.65 1.64 5.73
CA ASP A 51 6.04 2.00 5.99
C ASP A 51 6.59 1.19 7.17
N LEU A 52 7.84 0.73 7.03
CA LEU A 52 8.49 -0.11 8.04
C LEU A 52 8.93 0.75 9.22
N ARG A 53 8.64 0.32 10.43
CA ARG A 53 8.98 1.08 11.63
C ARG A 53 10.48 0.98 11.93
N ASP A 54 11.05 2.12 12.31
CA ASP A 54 12.45 2.24 12.74
C ASP A 54 13.49 1.76 11.70
N TYR A 55 13.09 1.68 10.42
CA TYR A 55 13.96 1.23 9.34
C TYR A 55 15.26 2.04 9.24
N THR A 56 15.20 3.37 9.28
CA THR A 56 16.39 4.22 9.18
C THR A 56 17.41 3.94 10.30
N ALA A 57 16.92 3.73 11.53
CA ALA A 57 17.77 3.39 12.67
C ALA A 57 18.36 1.96 12.53
N SER A 58 17.56 1.01 12.05
CA SER A 58 17.96 -0.36 11.80
C SER A 58 18.98 -0.44 10.65
N ALA A 59 18.76 0.30 9.58
CA ALA A 59 19.66 0.35 8.42
C ALA A 59 21.07 0.85 8.78
N ALA A 60 21.20 1.68 9.80
CA ALA A 60 22.51 2.15 10.28
C ALA A 60 23.33 1.07 11.01
N SER A 61 22.68 0.01 11.50
CA SER A 61 23.31 -1.03 12.33
C SER A 61 23.32 -2.43 11.71
N TRP A 62 22.48 -2.68 10.72
CA TRP A 62 22.34 -3.99 10.08
C TRP A 62 23.33 -4.14 8.92
N SER A 63 23.77 -5.38 8.68
CA SER A 63 24.47 -5.70 7.44
C SER A 63 23.52 -5.58 6.24
N VAL A 64 24.08 -5.46 5.04
CA VAL A 64 23.30 -5.40 3.80
C VAL A 64 22.39 -6.62 3.65
N ASP A 65 22.89 -7.82 3.98
CA ASP A 65 22.12 -9.06 3.90
C ASP A 65 20.93 -9.07 4.89
N GLN A 66 21.15 -8.57 6.12
CA GLN A 66 20.09 -8.42 7.11
C GLN A 66 19.04 -7.43 6.65
N LEU A 67 19.46 -6.34 6.04
CA LEU A 67 18.56 -5.31 5.51
C LEU A 67 17.71 -5.84 4.38
N LEU A 68 18.33 -6.51 3.40
CA LEU A 68 17.62 -7.14 2.28
C LEU A 68 16.64 -8.20 2.76
N ALA A 69 17.07 -9.10 3.66
CA ALA A 69 16.18 -10.13 4.22
C ALA A 69 15.00 -9.55 5.02
N ALA A 70 15.18 -8.38 5.65
CA ALA A 70 14.09 -7.68 6.32
C ALA A 70 13.09 -7.08 5.32
N LEU A 71 13.60 -6.39 4.30
CA LEU A 71 12.75 -5.82 3.24
C LEU A 71 12.01 -6.90 2.46
N ASP A 72 12.67 -8.00 2.12
CA ASP A 72 12.04 -9.12 1.41
C ASP A 72 10.89 -9.73 2.22
N ALA A 73 11.09 -9.98 3.52
CA ALA A 73 10.04 -10.51 4.37
C ALA A 73 8.85 -9.55 4.52
N TYR A 74 9.13 -8.26 4.66
CA TYR A 74 8.13 -7.20 4.77
C TYR A 74 7.35 -7.04 3.46
N TYR A 75 8.05 -6.87 2.33
CA TYR A 75 7.40 -6.70 1.05
C TYR A 75 6.63 -7.93 0.61
N GLN A 76 7.14 -9.14 0.85
CA GLN A 76 6.42 -10.37 0.52
C GLN A 76 5.07 -10.42 1.25
N ALA A 77 5.04 -10.09 2.56
CA ALA A 77 3.82 -10.08 3.34
C ALA A 77 2.78 -9.09 2.79
N LEU A 78 3.22 -7.89 2.35
CA LEU A 78 2.33 -6.88 1.79
C LEU A 78 1.88 -7.21 0.37
N VAL A 79 2.81 -7.56 -0.51
CA VAL A 79 2.51 -7.82 -1.94
C VAL A 79 1.54 -8.97 -2.09
N ASP A 80 1.74 -10.06 -1.36
CA ASP A 80 0.84 -11.22 -1.42
C ASP A 80 -0.57 -10.85 -0.94
N ALA A 81 -0.68 -10.21 0.21
CA ALA A 81 -1.97 -9.83 0.77
C ALA A 81 -2.73 -8.83 -0.12
N ILE A 82 -2.04 -7.83 -0.65
CA ILE A 82 -2.61 -6.82 -1.55
C ILE A 82 -3.07 -7.48 -2.85
N THR A 83 -2.24 -8.34 -3.45
CA THR A 83 -2.54 -8.99 -4.74
C THR A 83 -3.72 -9.95 -4.61
N VAL A 84 -3.77 -10.77 -3.55
CA VAL A 84 -4.89 -11.69 -3.28
C VAL A 84 -6.20 -10.93 -3.09
N ALA A 85 -6.16 -9.76 -2.46
CA ALA A 85 -7.34 -8.92 -2.27
C ALA A 85 -7.74 -8.10 -3.51
N GLY A 86 -7.00 -8.22 -4.61
CA GLY A 86 -7.28 -7.52 -5.88
C GLY A 86 -6.76 -6.08 -5.93
N GLY A 87 -5.80 -5.75 -5.07
CA GLY A 87 -5.06 -4.49 -5.13
C GLY A 87 -3.86 -4.57 -6.06
N GLU A 88 -3.30 -3.41 -6.36
CA GLU A 88 -2.13 -3.23 -7.21
C GLU A 88 -1.04 -2.49 -6.43
N VAL A 89 0.13 -3.12 -6.28
CA VAL A 89 1.31 -2.42 -5.76
C VAL A 89 1.91 -1.60 -6.88
N LEU A 90 2.02 -0.30 -6.65
CA LEU A 90 2.49 0.65 -7.67
C LEU A 90 3.96 1.02 -7.48
N LYS A 91 4.40 1.11 -6.23
CA LYS A 91 5.75 1.62 -5.97
C LYS A 91 6.28 1.15 -4.63
N PHE A 92 7.57 0.81 -4.63
CA PHE A 92 8.40 0.69 -3.45
C PHE A 92 9.20 1.99 -3.29
N MET A 93 9.23 2.56 -2.09
CA MET A 93 9.88 3.85 -1.80
C MET A 93 10.77 3.72 -0.57
N GLY A 94 11.97 3.15 -0.77
CA GLY A 94 12.84 2.80 0.37
C GLY A 94 12.24 1.66 1.17
N ASP A 95 11.70 1.93 2.34
CA ASP A 95 10.94 1.02 3.20
C ASP A 95 9.41 1.23 3.10
N GLY A 96 8.99 2.22 2.33
CA GLY A 96 7.58 2.49 2.06
C GLY A 96 7.03 1.71 0.86
N LEU A 97 5.72 1.44 0.88
CA LEU A 97 4.98 0.82 -0.19
C LEU A 97 3.69 1.58 -0.45
N LEU A 98 3.46 1.90 -1.72
CA LEU A 98 2.20 2.49 -2.19
C LEU A 98 1.43 1.47 -3.03
N ALA A 99 0.17 1.26 -2.66
CA ALA A 99 -0.74 0.40 -3.41
C ALA A 99 -2.11 1.06 -3.58
N VAL A 100 -2.86 0.59 -4.55
CA VAL A 100 -4.23 1.03 -4.81
C VAL A 100 -5.16 -0.16 -5.01
N PHE A 101 -6.42 0.04 -4.66
CA PHE A 101 -7.52 -0.86 -4.99
C PHE A 101 -8.50 -0.07 -5.83
N PRO A 102 -8.47 -0.19 -7.16
CA PRO A 102 -9.38 0.53 -8.04
C PRO A 102 -10.84 0.21 -7.72
N ILE A 103 -11.66 1.25 -7.61
CA ILE A 103 -13.09 1.08 -7.41
C ILE A 103 -13.72 0.85 -8.79
N GLY A 104 -14.41 -0.28 -8.93
CA GLY A 104 -15.06 -0.70 -10.16
C GLY A 104 -16.40 0.01 -10.41
N PRO A 105 -17.36 -0.67 -11.05
CA PRO A 105 -18.69 -0.14 -11.30
C PRO A 105 -19.41 0.34 -10.05
N PRO A 106 -20.47 1.17 -10.17
CA PRO A 106 -21.28 1.61 -9.05
C PRO A 106 -21.68 0.46 -8.12
N GLY A 107 -21.57 0.67 -6.80
CA GLY A 107 -21.91 -0.33 -5.78
C GLY A 107 -20.73 -1.18 -5.31
N THR A 108 -19.52 -1.07 -5.91
CA THR A 108 -18.35 -1.87 -5.49
C THR A 108 -17.49 -1.19 -4.43
N LEU A 109 -17.74 0.06 -4.08
CA LEU A 109 -16.96 0.84 -3.12
C LEU A 109 -16.82 0.14 -1.76
N ALA A 110 -17.93 -0.28 -1.14
CA ALA A 110 -17.90 -0.94 0.16
C ALA A 110 -17.08 -2.23 0.12
N LEU A 111 -17.27 -3.06 -0.90
CA LEU A 111 -16.50 -4.28 -1.08
C LEU A 111 -15.00 -3.99 -1.28
N THR A 112 -14.66 -2.93 -2.02
CA THR A 112 -13.26 -2.54 -2.23
C THR A 112 -12.62 -2.05 -0.93
N CYS A 113 -13.34 -1.27 -0.11
CA CYS A 113 -12.87 -0.85 1.22
C CYS A 113 -12.62 -2.06 2.14
N GLN A 114 -13.56 -3.01 2.18
CA GLN A 114 -13.42 -4.23 2.97
C GLN A 114 -12.22 -5.06 2.52
N ARG A 115 -12.01 -5.23 1.21
CA ARG A 115 -10.85 -5.95 0.65
C ARG A 115 -9.54 -5.26 1.01
N ALA A 116 -9.46 -3.94 0.92
CA ALA A 116 -8.26 -3.19 1.27
C ALA A 116 -7.93 -3.31 2.77
N LEU A 117 -8.94 -3.22 3.64
CA LEU A 117 -8.75 -3.43 5.07
C LEU A 117 -8.32 -4.87 5.37
N ALA A 118 -8.97 -5.85 4.78
CA ALA A 118 -8.61 -7.27 4.94
C ALA A 118 -7.18 -7.55 4.46
N ALA A 119 -6.73 -6.93 3.36
CA ALA A 119 -5.34 -7.03 2.88
C ALA A 119 -4.35 -6.48 3.92
N ALA A 120 -4.63 -5.30 4.49
CA ALA A 120 -3.76 -4.71 5.50
C ALA A 120 -3.66 -5.59 6.77
N VAL A 121 -4.77 -6.17 7.21
CA VAL A 121 -4.80 -7.12 8.35
C VAL A 121 -4.07 -8.42 8.01
N ALA A 122 -4.28 -8.96 6.81
CA ALA A 122 -3.60 -10.19 6.35
C ALA A 122 -2.08 -10.00 6.26
N ALA A 123 -1.61 -8.87 5.72
CA ALA A 123 -0.19 -8.54 5.65
C ALA A 123 0.44 -8.48 7.05
N ARG A 124 -0.24 -7.88 8.03
CA ARG A 124 0.23 -7.83 9.41
C ARG A 124 0.34 -9.23 10.04
N ASN A 125 -0.66 -10.07 9.81
CA ASN A 125 -0.65 -11.45 10.30
C ASN A 125 0.47 -12.27 9.65
N ALA A 126 0.72 -12.09 8.34
CA ALA A 126 1.80 -12.73 7.62
C ALA A 126 3.17 -12.30 8.15
N LEU A 127 3.38 -10.99 8.37
CA LEU A 127 4.63 -10.50 8.97
C LEU A 127 4.82 -10.99 10.41
N ALA A 128 3.75 -11.03 11.21
CA ALA A 128 3.82 -11.61 12.56
C ALA A 128 4.20 -13.09 12.53
N ALA A 129 3.75 -13.83 11.52
CA ALA A 129 4.19 -15.23 11.31
C ALA A 129 5.67 -15.30 10.92
N ALA A 130 6.13 -14.46 9.99
CA ALA A 130 7.54 -14.38 9.60
C ALA A 130 8.44 -13.96 10.78
N ASN A 131 7.98 -13.07 11.65
CA ASN A 131 8.70 -12.65 12.84
C ASN A 131 9.02 -13.79 13.81
N ARG A 132 8.19 -14.83 13.89
CA ARG A 132 8.50 -16.01 14.72
C ARG A 132 9.79 -16.70 14.24
N ALA A 133 9.95 -16.87 12.93
CA ALA A 133 11.17 -17.45 12.36
C ALA A 133 12.38 -16.51 12.53
N ARG A 134 12.18 -15.21 12.36
CA ARG A 134 13.22 -14.19 12.57
C ARG A 134 13.75 -14.21 14.01
N ILE A 135 12.86 -14.19 14.98
CA ILE A 135 13.20 -14.24 16.42
C ILE A 135 13.95 -15.53 16.74
N ALA A 136 13.50 -16.68 16.23
CA ALA A 136 14.17 -17.96 16.42
C ALA A 136 15.59 -17.98 15.82
N ALA A 137 15.82 -17.20 14.76
CA ALA A 137 17.14 -16.98 14.15
C ALA A 137 17.97 -15.86 14.82
N GLY A 138 17.50 -15.28 15.93
CA GLY A 138 18.19 -14.20 16.65
C GLY A 138 18.05 -12.83 15.99
N ALA A 139 17.18 -12.66 14.99
CA ALA A 139 16.94 -11.37 14.34
C ALA A 139 15.80 -10.61 15.04
N ALA A 140 15.86 -9.28 14.97
CA ALA A 140 14.81 -8.42 15.52
C ALA A 140 13.47 -8.61 14.74
N PRO A 141 12.33 -8.57 15.42
CA PRO A 141 11.03 -8.53 14.76
C PRO A 141 10.85 -7.24 13.95
N LEU A 142 10.05 -7.33 12.90
CA LEU A 142 9.70 -6.21 12.04
C LEU A 142 8.28 -5.73 12.36
N GLU A 143 8.09 -4.43 12.36
CA GLU A 143 6.79 -3.81 12.49
C GLU A 143 6.60 -2.77 11.39
N PHE A 144 5.37 -2.54 10.96
CA PHE A 144 5.03 -1.50 10.00
C PHE A 144 3.71 -0.82 10.36
N GLY A 145 3.58 0.43 9.92
CA GLY A 145 2.34 1.16 9.92
C GLY A 145 1.61 1.04 8.59
N VAL A 146 0.28 1.17 8.61
CA VAL A 146 -0.55 1.23 7.41
C VAL A 146 -1.52 2.38 7.51
N ALA A 147 -1.67 3.15 6.43
CA ALA A 147 -2.77 4.09 6.29
C ALA A 147 -3.63 3.75 5.07
N LEU A 148 -4.95 3.95 5.24
CA LEU A 148 -5.96 3.70 4.22
C LEU A 148 -6.85 4.93 4.04
N ASP A 149 -7.09 5.32 2.79
CA ASP A 149 -8.05 6.37 2.42
C ASP A 149 -8.81 6.00 1.14
N VAL A 150 -9.96 6.61 0.94
CA VAL A 150 -10.73 6.54 -0.30
C VAL A 150 -10.66 7.89 -0.99
N GLY A 151 -10.23 7.91 -2.24
CA GLY A 151 -10.16 9.17 -2.95
C GLY A 151 -9.95 9.05 -4.46
N ARG A 152 -10.09 10.20 -5.11
CA ARG A 152 -9.79 10.33 -6.55
C ARG A 152 -8.29 10.49 -6.75
N VAL A 153 -7.76 9.74 -7.70
CA VAL A 153 -6.36 9.78 -8.09
C VAL A 153 -6.24 9.84 -9.60
N VAL A 154 -5.15 10.42 -10.06
CA VAL A 154 -4.72 10.37 -11.45
C VAL A 154 -3.73 9.23 -11.58
N TYR A 155 -4.06 8.25 -12.40
CA TYR A 155 -3.29 7.05 -12.64
C TYR A 155 -2.69 7.11 -14.04
N GLY A 156 -1.37 7.07 -14.17
CA GLY A 156 -0.73 7.18 -15.47
C GLY A 156 0.76 7.49 -15.45
N ASN A 157 1.26 7.84 -16.62
CA ASN A 157 2.67 8.11 -16.87
C ASN A 157 3.09 9.51 -16.45
N ILE A 158 4.00 9.57 -15.49
CA ILE A 158 4.59 10.79 -14.98
C ILE A 158 6.10 10.73 -15.18
N GLY A 159 6.72 11.81 -15.57
CA GLY A 159 8.18 11.84 -15.70
C GLY A 159 8.70 12.85 -16.71
N GLY A 160 9.96 12.67 -17.06
CA GLY A 160 10.70 13.48 -18.03
C GLY A 160 10.92 12.78 -19.37
N GLN A 161 11.64 13.45 -20.27
CA GLN A 161 12.09 12.81 -21.51
C GLN A 161 13.05 11.66 -21.17
N GLY A 162 12.76 10.48 -21.70
CA GLY A 162 13.61 9.29 -21.54
C GLY A 162 13.35 8.44 -20.29
N ARG A 163 12.56 8.91 -19.30
CA ARG A 163 12.14 8.09 -18.15
C ARG A 163 10.74 8.44 -17.68
N LEU A 164 9.87 7.47 -17.73
CA LEU A 164 8.51 7.54 -17.21
C LEU A 164 8.37 6.63 -15.98
N ASP A 165 7.52 7.05 -15.08
CA ASP A 165 7.10 6.28 -13.91
C ASP A 165 5.58 6.14 -14.01
N PHE A 166 5.08 4.92 -14.03
CA PHE A 166 3.65 4.65 -14.04
C PHE A 166 3.15 4.58 -12.60
N THR A 167 2.40 5.57 -12.18
CA THR A 167 2.04 5.73 -10.76
C THR A 167 0.72 6.47 -10.58
N VAL A 168 0.34 6.68 -9.33
CA VAL A 168 -0.79 7.55 -8.95
C VAL A 168 -0.31 8.84 -8.32
N ILE A 169 -1.02 9.92 -8.64
CA ILE A 169 -0.90 11.20 -7.95
C ILE A 169 -2.27 11.70 -7.54
N GLY A 170 -2.31 12.44 -6.46
CA GLY A 170 -3.52 13.08 -5.97
C GLY A 170 -3.44 13.48 -4.50
N PRO A 171 -4.36 14.33 -4.04
CA PRO A 171 -4.42 14.70 -2.62
C PRO A 171 -4.52 13.50 -1.67
N ALA A 172 -5.28 12.47 -2.06
CA ALA A 172 -5.46 11.25 -1.26
C ALA A 172 -4.14 10.47 -1.08
N VAL A 173 -3.25 10.43 -2.08
CA VAL A 173 -1.93 9.79 -1.97
C VAL A 173 -1.07 10.51 -0.94
N ASN A 174 -1.05 11.84 -0.98
CA ASN A 174 -0.32 12.63 0.00
C ASN A 174 -0.93 12.53 1.40
N LEU A 175 -2.23 12.37 1.49
CA LEU A 175 -2.94 12.22 2.75
C LEU A 175 -2.56 10.92 3.44
N VAL A 176 -2.62 9.78 2.75
CA VAL A 176 -2.31 8.47 3.35
C VAL A 176 -0.88 8.39 3.87
N SER A 177 0.12 8.94 3.16
CA SER A 177 1.50 8.94 3.64
C SER A 177 1.70 9.77 4.91
N ARG A 178 0.92 10.84 5.07
CA ARG A 178 0.95 11.67 6.30
C ARG A 178 0.16 11.04 7.44
N ILE A 179 -0.91 10.31 7.15
CA ILE A 179 -1.67 9.54 8.15
C ILE A 179 -0.82 8.39 8.66
N GLU A 180 -0.10 7.68 7.77
CA GLU A 180 0.79 6.59 8.18
C GLU A 180 1.81 7.06 9.23
N ALA A 181 2.42 8.22 9.04
CA ALA A 181 3.37 8.80 10.01
C ALA A 181 2.77 9.02 11.42
N LEU A 182 1.43 9.04 11.55
CA LEU A 182 0.74 9.10 12.84
C LEU A 182 0.54 7.71 13.47
N CYS A 183 0.75 6.63 12.74
CA CYS A 183 0.60 5.27 13.28
C CYS A 183 1.48 5.05 14.52
N LYS A 184 2.74 5.48 14.47
CA LYS A 184 3.70 5.32 15.57
C LYS A 184 3.34 6.19 16.78
N PRO A 185 3.17 7.50 16.67
CA PRO A 185 2.83 8.35 17.83
C PRO A 185 1.47 8.01 18.47
N LEU A 186 0.52 7.48 17.70
CA LEU A 186 -0.78 7.05 18.23
C LEU A 186 -0.77 5.59 18.72
N GLY A 187 0.34 4.88 18.61
CA GLY A 187 0.43 3.47 19.00
C GLY A 187 -0.49 2.56 18.19
N GLN A 188 -0.90 3.00 16.98
CA GLN A 188 -1.82 2.26 16.13
C GLN A 188 -1.06 1.61 14.97
N PRO A 189 -1.29 0.34 14.70
CA PRO A 189 -0.65 -0.33 13.56
C PRO A 189 -1.32 -0.02 12.22
N LEU A 190 -2.55 0.48 12.25
CA LEU A 190 -3.34 0.83 11.09
C LEU A 190 -4.21 2.04 11.42
N LEU A 191 -4.21 3.01 10.51
CA LEU A 191 -5.11 4.15 10.54
C LEU A 191 -5.89 4.25 9.23
N ALA A 192 -7.14 4.67 9.32
CA ALA A 192 -8.00 4.92 8.18
C ALA A 192 -8.76 6.24 8.35
N THR A 193 -9.14 6.85 7.23
CA THR A 193 -10.02 8.02 7.25
C THR A 193 -11.48 7.62 7.44
N ALA A 194 -12.32 8.59 7.83
CA ALA A 194 -13.76 8.43 7.87
C ALA A 194 -14.37 8.04 6.51
N ALA A 195 -13.71 8.41 5.39
CA ALA A 195 -14.14 8.03 4.05
C ALA A 195 -14.11 6.51 3.85
N LEU A 196 -13.13 5.81 4.43
CA LEU A 196 -13.05 4.35 4.41
C LEU A 196 -13.88 3.72 5.52
N ALA A 197 -13.80 4.25 6.75
CA ALA A 197 -14.42 3.65 7.93
C ALA A 197 -15.95 3.44 7.76
N ARG A 198 -16.63 4.35 7.08
CA ARG A 198 -18.07 4.26 6.77
C ARG A 198 -18.47 2.99 5.98
N HIS A 199 -17.52 2.31 5.35
CA HIS A 199 -17.78 1.16 4.47
C HIS A 199 -17.33 -0.18 5.06
N VAL A 200 -16.71 -0.17 6.25
CA VAL A 200 -16.17 -1.38 6.89
C VAL A 200 -16.80 -1.68 8.26
N GLY A 201 -17.78 -0.86 8.67
CA GLY A 201 -18.55 -1.10 9.89
C GLY A 201 -17.69 -1.08 11.17
N ASP A 202 -18.00 -2.00 12.06
CA ASP A 202 -17.41 -2.07 13.41
C ASP A 202 -15.98 -2.61 13.47
N GLU A 203 -15.37 -2.91 12.32
CA GLU A 203 -13.97 -3.33 12.26
C GLU A 203 -13.00 -2.20 12.64
N LEU A 204 -13.43 -0.95 12.48
CA LEU A 204 -12.68 0.25 12.84
C LEU A 204 -13.40 1.05 13.92
N ALA A 205 -12.63 1.54 14.90
CA ALA A 205 -13.10 2.43 15.97
C ALA A 205 -12.45 3.82 15.85
N PRO A 206 -13.15 4.90 16.20
CA PRO A 206 -12.59 6.24 16.10
C PRO A 206 -11.45 6.44 17.09
N VAL A 207 -10.39 7.11 16.67
CA VAL A 207 -9.25 7.53 17.50
C VAL A 207 -9.14 9.05 17.60
N GLY A 208 -10.14 9.76 17.08
CA GLY A 208 -10.27 11.21 17.19
C GLY A 208 -9.81 11.96 15.94
N ALA A 209 -9.91 13.29 16.02
CA ALA A 209 -9.51 14.20 14.96
C ALA A 209 -8.07 14.68 15.18
N HIS A 210 -7.24 14.52 14.15
CA HIS A 210 -5.81 14.81 14.20
C HIS A 210 -5.41 15.86 13.17
N ARG A 211 -4.56 16.80 13.59
CA ARG A 211 -3.96 17.78 12.67
C ARG A 211 -2.94 17.09 11.78
N ILE A 212 -3.13 17.21 10.47
CA ILE A 212 -2.21 16.67 9.46
C ILE A 212 -1.48 17.83 8.79
N ARG A 213 -0.17 17.74 8.72
CA ARG A 213 0.65 18.79 8.11
C ARG A 213 0.17 19.12 6.69
N GLY A 214 -0.11 20.41 6.45
CA GLY A 214 -0.55 20.91 5.15
C GLY A 214 -2.04 20.75 4.86
N LEU A 215 -2.85 20.37 5.85
CA LEU A 215 -4.30 20.50 5.82
C LEU A 215 -4.77 21.58 6.79
N ALA A 216 -5.78 22.33 6.38
CA ALA A 216 -6.36 23.40 7.20
C ALA A 216 -7.16 22.80 8.36
N GLU A 217 -7.95 21.78 8.09
CA GLU A 217 -8.84 21.14 9.06
C GLU A 217 -8.26 19.83 9.58
N PRO A 218 -8.52 19.46 10.86
CA PRO A 218 -8.20 18.16 11.40
C PRO A 218 -8.93 17.05 10.65
N VAL A 219 -8.29 15.89 10.52
CA VAL A 219 -8.88 14.70 9.88
C VAL A 219 -9.29 13.72 10.96
N GLU A 220 -10.53 13.26 10.90
CA GLU A 220 -11.04 12.20 11.76
C GLU A 220 -10.44 10.86 11.35
N LEU A 221 -9.76 10.19 12.28
CA LEU A 221 -9.06 8.94 12.05
C LEU A 221 -9.69 7.79 12.83
N PHE A 222 -9.55 6.61 12.26
CA PHE A 222 -10.06 5.34 12.78
C PHE A 222 -8.93 4.32 12.80
N ALA A 223 -8.95 3.42 13.78
CA ALA A 223 -8.00 2.33 13.93
C ALA A 223 -8.73 1.01 14.11
N LEU A 224 -8.01 -0.12 14.04
CA LEU A 224 -8.61 -1.44 14.27
C LEU A 224 -9.28 -1.50 15.64
N ALA A 225 -10.56 -1.83 15.70
CA ALA A 225 -11.35 -1.85 16.93
C ALA A 225 -10.75 -2.77 18.01
N ALA A 226 -10.13 -3.87 17.64
CA ALA A 226 -9.47 -4.81 18.53
C ALA A 226 -8.19 -4.24 19.20
N VAL A 227 -7.66 -3.12 18.70
CA VAL A 227 -6.44 -2.47 19.19
C VAL A 227 -6.74 -1.20 19.97
N VAL A 228 -7.89 -0.58 19.71
CA VAL A 228 -8.33 0.59 20.45
C VAL A 228 -8.73 0.14 21.87
N ALA A 229 -7.96 0.51 22.86
CA ALA A 229 -8.32 0.23 24.24
C ALA A 229 -9.68 0.87 24.56
N PRO A 230 -10.58 0.20 25.31
CA PRO A 230 -11.83 0.81 25.74
C PRO A 230 -11.50 2.10 26.48
N ALA A 231 -12.15 3.20 26.10
CA ALA A 231 -12.03 4.47 26.80
C ALA A 231 -12.25 4.20 28.30
N ARG A 232 -11.25 4.52 29.14
CA ARG A 232 -11.44 4.44 30.59
C ARG A 232 -12.58 5.36 30.91
N CYS A 233 -13.74 4.80 31.27
CA CYS A 233 -14.78 5.54 31.94
C CYS A 233 -14.13 6.12 33.18
N SER A 234 -13.80 7.41 33.16
CA SER A 234 -13.50 8.15 34.37
C SER A 234 -14.79 8.29 35.15
N ALA A 235 -14.89 7.54 36.25
CA ALA A 235 -15.90 7.69 37.25
C ALA A 235 -15.68 9.00 38.02
#